data_42191525b49c0af88704b6d40db83988
#
_entry.id   42191525b49c0af88704b6d40db83988
#
_cell.length_a   1.000
_cell.length_b   1.000
_cell.length_c   1.000
_cell.angle_alpha   90.00
_cell.angle_beta   90.00
_cell.angle_gamma   90.00
#
_symmetry.space_group_name_H-M   'P 1'
#
loop_
_entity.id
_entity.type
_entity.pdbx_description
1 polymer ?
#
loop_
_entity_poly.entity_id
_entity_poly.type
_entity_poly.pdbx_seq_one_letter_code
_entity_poly.pdbx_strand_id
1 'polypeptide(L)'
;MCFHISTKASTQSRNNNTPNKFVDYYHVSGFDHPKIGLLYNGNIITSHWGLIPHWVRNEQQALLIRNKTLNARIETLESKPSFKKVSLNRGILFVDGFFEFKHQKNKKIPHYIFNDNPIGIGTILSDWINPSTGEIISTFSIVTHKASNMLKRIHNNPKLKEPRSPLFI
;
A
#
# COMPACT_ATOMS: atom_id res chain seq x y z
N MET A 1 -2.10 -6.29 -8.73
CA MET A 1 -2.29 -5.59 -7.42
C MET A 1 -0.96 -5.61 -6.70
N CYS A 2 -0.52 -4.49 -6.18
CA CYS A 2 0.77 -4.38 -5.49
C CYS A 2 0.65 -4.96 -4.06
N PHE A 3 1.41 -5.99 -3.77
CA PHE A 3 1.45 -6.63 -2.45
C PHE A 3 2.87 -6.71 -1.89
N HIS A 4 3.88 -6.41 -2.69
CA HIS A 4 5.28 -6.52 -2.31
C HIS A 4 6.06 -5.31 -2.81
N ILE A 5 6.77 -4.65 -1.91
CA ILE A 5 7.58 -3.46 -2.22
C ILE A 5 8.99 -3.58 -1.64
N SER A 6 9.88 -2.72 -2.11
CA SER A 6 11.13 -2.37 -1.42
C SER A 6 11.15 -0.87 -1.14
N THR A 7 11.62 -0.47 0.03
CA THR A 7 11.76 0.94 0.40
C THR A 7 12.80 1.07 1.51
N LYS A 8 13.84 1.86 1.28
CA LYS A 8 14.88 2.17 2.28
C LYS A 8 14.40 3.25 3.25
N ALA A 9 15.02 3.32 4.41
CA ALA A 9 14.76 4.37 5.38
C ALA A 9 14.95 5.78 4.79
N SER A 10 15.99 5.97 3.96
CA SER A 10 16.23 7.23 3.23
C SER A 10 15.13 7.57 2.24
N THR A 11 14.57 6.58 1.55
CA THR A 11 13.45 6.74 0.62
C THR A 11 12.17 7.12 1.37
N GLN A 12 11.88 6.48 2.51
CA GLN A 12 10.72 6.78 3.35
C GLN A 12 10.79 8.19 3.95
N SER A 13 11.96 8.63 4.40
CA SER A 13 12.18 9.94 5.01
C SER A 13 12.31 11.08 4.00
N ARG A 14 12.46 10.78 2.70
CA ARG A 14 12.79 11.77 1.66
C ARG A 14 14.03 12.62 1.98
N ASN A 15 15.05 12.00 2.53
CA ASN A 15 16.30 12.66 2.98
C ASN A 15 16.11 13.75 4.06
N ASN A 16 14.97 13.84 4.70
CA ASN A 16 14.82 14.72 5.85
C ASN A 16 15.51 14.08 7.05
N ASN A 17 16.21 14.91 7.82
CA ASN A 17 17.06 14.58 8.98
C ASN A 17 16.31 13.88 10.13
N THR A 18 15.64 12.78 9.87
CA THR A 18 15.06 11.90 10.89
C THR A 18 15.81 10.58 10.88
N PRO A 19 17.06 10.54 11.39
CA PRO A 19 17.80 9.29 11.48
C PRO A 19 17.06 8.34 12.42
N ASN A 20 17.05 7.05 12.08
CA ASN A 20 16.59 5.93 12.92
C ASN A 20 15.07 5.77 13.16
N LYS A 21 14.19 6.48 12.44
CA LYS A 21 12.75 6.29 12.58
C LYS A 21 12.18 5.20 11.64
N PHE A 22 12.88 4.90 10.56
CA PHE A 22 12.42 4.00 9.50
C PHE A 22 13.34 2.79 9.34
N VAL A 23 12.79 1.69 8.88
CA VAL A 23 13.50 0.43 8.64
C VAL A 23 13.72 0.24 7.14
N ASP A 24 14.89 -0.27 6.75
CA ASP A 24 15.16 -0.68 5.39
C ASP A 24 14.38 -1.97 5.07
N TYR A 25 13.51 -1.88 4.08
CA TYR A 25 12.81 -3.04 3.53
C TYR A 25 13.31 -3.33 2.12
N TYR A 26 14.22 -4.29 1.99
CA TYR A 26 14.65 -4.77 0.66
C TYR A 26 13.53 -5.53 -0.05
N HIS A 27 12.68 -6.21 0.72
CA HIS A 27 11.45 -6.83 0.29
C HIS A 27 10.51 -6.94 1.49
N VAL A 28 9.31 -6.43 1.35
CA VAL A 28 8.27 -6.56 2.38
C VAL A 28 6.92 -6.83 1.75
N SER A 29 6.16 -7.71 2.40
CA SER A 29 4.80 -8.04 2.00
C SER A 29 3.78 -7.17 2.73
N GLY A 30 2.76 -6.69 2.02
CA GLY A 30 1.63 -6.01 2.63
C GLY A 30 0.84 -6.88 3.61
N PHE A 31 0.90 -8.20 3.47
CA PHE A 31 0.24 -9.13 4.39
C PHE A 31 0.91 -9.20 5.77
N ASP A 32 2.15 -8.71 5.89
CA ASP A 32 2.85 -8.56 7.18
C ASP A 32 2.44 -7.26 7.90
N HIS A 33 1.63 -6.42 7.25
CA HIS A 33 1.15 -5.13 7.75
C HIS A 33 2.27 -4.21 8.27
N PRO A 34 3.36 -4.04 7.51
CA PRO A 34 4.51 -3.27 7.96
C PRO A 34 4.13 -1.81 8.25
N LYS A 35 4.88 -1.21 9.19
CA LYS A 35 4.80 0.21 9.50
C LYS A 35 5.79 0.96 8.61
N ILE A 36 5.31 1.84 7.74
CA ILE A 36 6.10 2.49 6.69
C ILE A 36 5.88 4.00 6.72
N GLY A 37 6.90 4.77 6.33
CA GLY A 37 6.83 6.21 6.17
C GLY A 37 6.02 6.63 4.95
N LEU A 38 5.11 7.58 5.13
CA LEU A 38 4.28 8.18 4.07
C LEU A 38 4.33 9.70 4.15
N LEU A 39 4.29 10.35 3.00
CA LEU A 39 4.02 11.78 2.93
C LEU A 39 2.50 12.02 3.02
N TYR A 40 2.07 12.74 4.04
CA TYR A 40 0.68 13.11 4.25
C TYR A 40 0.57 14.54 4.79
N ASN A 41 -0.22 15.39 4.13
CA ASN A 41 -0.37 16.82 4.48
C ASN A 41 0.96 17.55 4.71
N GLY A 42 1.93 17.33 3.81
CA GLY A 42 3.25 17.95 3.87
C GLY A 42 4.24 17.35 4.90
N ASN A 43 3.81 16.37 5.69
CA ASN A 43 4.64 15.75 6.73
C ASN A 43 4.88 14.26 6.43
N ILE A 44 6.02 13.74 6.90
CA ILE A 44 6.28 12.31 6.89
C ILE A 44 5.73 11.70 8.17
N ILE A 45 4.72 10.87 8.03
CA ILE A 45 4.12 10.10 9.12
C ILE A 45 4.43 8.60 8.95
N THR A 46 4.28 7.82 10.01
CA THR A 46 4.33 6.36 9.94
C THR A 46 2.92 5.78 9.99
N SER A 47 2.65 4.82 9.10
CA SER A 47 1.33 4.19 9.02
C SER A 47 1.47 2.70 8.67
N HIS A 48 0.52 1.89 9.09
CA HIS A 48 0.51 0.45 8.82
C HIS A 48 -0.17 0.12 7.50
N TRP A 49 0.46 -0.72 6.69
CA TRP A 49 -0.17 -1.21 5.45
C TRP A 49 -1.32 -2.18 5.75
N GLY A 50 -2.47 -1.93 5.15
CA GLY A 50 -3.74 -2.61 5.39
C GLY A 50 -4.70 -1.72 6.18
N LEU A 51 -5.51 -0.95 5.46
CA LEU A 51 -6.41 0.05 6.01
C LEU A 51 -7.48 -0.58 6.91
N ILE A 52 -7.68 -0.02 8.10
CA ILE A 52 -8.79 -0.39 9.00
C ILE A 52 -9.87 0.67 8.86
N PRO A 53 -11.07 0.31 8.36
CA PRO A 53 -12.18 1.24 8.28
C PRO A 53 -12.66 1.68 9.67
N HIS A 54 -13.14 2.92 9.79
CA HIS A 54 -13.62 3.50 11.05
C HIS A 54 -14.75 2.73 11.74
N TRP A 55 -15.53 1.93 10.99
CA TRP A 55 -16.66 1.15 11.52
C TRP A 55 -16.26 -0.19 12.14
N VAL A 56 -14.99 -0.57 12.07
CA VAL A 56 -14.47 -1.81 12.68
C VAL A 56 -14.48 -1.68 14.19
N ARG A 57 -15.08 -2.66 14.88
CA ARG A 57 -15.40 -2.56 16.30
C ARG A 57 -14.48 -3.33 17.24
N ASN A 58 -13.60 -4.17 16.71
CA ASN A 58 -12.67 -4.95 17.52
C ASN A 58 -11.43 -5.37 16.72
N GLU A 59 -10.40 -5.81 17.43
CA GLU A 59 -9.12 -6.21 16.84
C GLU A 59 -9.23 -7.42 15.90
N GLN A 60 -10.08 -8.38 16.22
CA GLN A 60 -10.27 -9.56 15.37
C GLN A 60 -10.83 -9.18 14.00
N GLN A 61 -11.83 -8.29 13.96
CA GLN A 61 -12.34 -7.73 12.71
C GLN A 61 -11.27 -6.91 11.97
N ALA A 62 -10.47 -6.13 12.72
CA ALA A 62 -9.38 -5.33 12.17
C ALA A 62 -8.36 -6.23 11.45
N LEU A 63 -7.90 -7.31 12.08
CA LEU A 63 -6.98 -8.28 11.48
C LEU A 63 -7.54 -8.91 10.20
N LEU A 64 -8.80 -9.30 10.21
CA LEU A 64 -9.44 -9.92 9.05
C LEU A 64 -9.62 -8.96 7.86
N ILE A 65 -9.96 -7.69 8.15
CA ILE A 65 -10.22 -6.72 7.08
C ILE A 65 -8.94 -6.20 6.45
N ARG A 66 -7.86 -6.06 7.21
CA ARG A 66 -6.57 -5.54 6.73
C ARG A 66 -6.05 -6.28 5.50
N ASN A 67 -6.17 -7.61 5.48
CA ASN A 67 -5.79 -8.43 4.33
C ASN A 67 -6.60 -8.13 3.06
N LYS A 68 -7.81 -7.59 3.21
CA LYS A 68 -8.72 -7.24 2.11
C LYS A 68 -8.60 -5.80 1.66
N THR A 69 -7.89 -4.98 2.44
CA THR A 69 -7.73 -3.53 2.25
C THR A 69 -6.29 -3.09 2.03
N LEU A 70 -5.40 -4.01 1.63
CA LEU A 70 -4.03 -3.69 1.21
C LEU A 70 -4.01 -2.78 -0.01
N ASN A 71 -5.01 -2.95 -0.89
CA ASN A 71 -5.16 -2.18 -2.12
C ASN A 71 -6.59 -1.63 -2.23
N ALA A 72 -6.72 -0.42 -2.73
CA ALA A 72 -7.98 0.25 -3.03
C ALA A 72 -8.03 0.60 -4.53
N ARG A 73 -9.13 0.27 -5.21
CA ARG A 73 -9.31 0.62 -6.62
C ARG A 73 -9.77 2.06 -6.74
N ILE A 74 -9.09 2.87 -7.55
CA ILE A 74 -9.44 4.28 -7.74
C ILE A 74 -10.90 4.45 -8.19
N GLU A 75 -11.39 3.55 -9.04
CA GLU A 75 -12.74 3.60 -9.61
C GLU A 75 -13.85 3.35 -8.58
N THR A 76 -13.52 2.82 -7.42
CA THR A 76 -14.50 2.45 -6.38
C THR A 76 -14.23 3.05 -5.01
N LEU A 77 -13.29 3.99 -4.91
CA LEU A 77 -12.95 4.65 -3.63
C LEU A 77 -14.17 5.28 -2.97
N GLU A 78 -14.98 5.98 -3.73
CA GLU A 78 -16.14 6.73 -3.23
C GLU A 78 -17.39 5.86 -3.00
N SER A 79 -17.39 4.61 -3.49
CA SER A 79 -18.54 3.70 -3.36
C SER A 79 -18.33 2.59 -2.35
N LYS A 80 -17.08 2.12 -2.15
CA LYS A 80 -16.78 1.01 -1.24
C LYS A 80 -16.85 1.43 0.22
N PRO A 81 -17.63 0.73 1.09
CA PRO A 81 -17.76 1.09 2.51
C PRO A 81 -16.43 1.23 3.25
N SER A 82 -15.42 0.41 2.90
CA SER A 82 -14.11 0.46 3.53
C SER A 82 -13.33 1.75 3.21
N PHE A 83 -13.62 2.43 2.11
CA PHE A 83 -12.81 3.54 1.59
C PHE A 83 -13.57 4.86 1.46
N LYS A 84 -14.90 4.82 1.28
CA LYS A 84 -15.74 5.97 0.98
C LYS A 84 -15.49 7.15 1.93
N LYS A 85 -15.44 6.90 3.25
CA LYS A 85 -15.29 7.97 4.26
C LYS A 85 -13.90 8.62 4.26
N VAL A 86 -12.88 7.91 3.76
CA VAL A 86 -11.48 8.34 3.75
C VAL A 86 -10.91 8.54 2.35
N SER A 87 -11.75 8.58 1.32
CA SER A 87 -11.35 8.71 -0.08
C SER A 87 -10.56 9.99 -0.39
N LEU A 88 -10.71 11.02 0.44
CA LEU A 88 -9.98 12.29 0.35
C LEU A 88 -8.73 12.36 1.23
N ASN A 89 -8.50 11.39 2.13
CA ASN A 89 -7.29 11.32 2.96
C ASN A 89 -6.13 10.74 2.15
N ARG A 90 -5.58 11.53 1.23
CA ARG A 90 -4.61 11.08 0.22
C ARG A 90 -3.19 11.29 0.71
N GLY A 91 -2.35 10.25 0.61
CA GLY A 91 -0.93 10.30 0.90
C GLY A 91 -0.10 9.73 -0.24
N ILE A 92 1.22 9.84 -0.12
CA ILE A 92 2.18 9.29 -1.07
C ILE A 92 3.15 8.37 -0.33
N LEU A 93 3.22 7.13 -0.79
CA LEU A 93 4.22 6.16 -0.38
C LEU A 93 5.39 6.22 -1.37
N PHE A 94 6.61 6.49 -0.88
CA PHE A 94 7.82 6.41 -1.70
C PHE A 94 8.47 5.04 -1.56
N VAL A 95 8.75 4.41 -2.70
CA VAL A 95 9.37 3.09 -2.77
C VAL A 95 10.57 3.11 -3.72
N ASP A 96 11.59 2.28 -3.44
CA ASP A 96 12.69 2.02 -4.39
C ASP A 96 12.21 1.18 -5.57
N GLY A 97 11.20 0.35 -5.34
CA GLY A 97 10.55 -0.47 -6.35
C GLY A 97 9.47 -1.37 -5.77
N PHE A 98 8.81 -2.12 -6.64
CA PHE A 98 7.80 -3.09 -6.25
C PHE A 98 7.92 -4.38 -7.05
N PHE A 99 7.36 -5.45 -6.51
CA PHE A 99 7.42 -6.77 -7.14
C PHE A 99 6.05 -7.15 -7.71
N GLU A 100 6.06 -7.63 -8.95
CA GLU A 100 4.93 -8.29 -9.60
C GLU A 100 5.31 -9.68 -10.08
N PHE A 101 4.35 -10.59 -10.10
CA PHE A 101 4.59 -11.99 -10.42
C PHE A 101 3.99 -12.36 -11.77
N LYS A 102 4.87 -12.71 -12.71
CA LYS A 102 4.46 -13.21 -14.01
C LYS A 102 4.13 -14.70 -13.91
N HIS A 103 2.94 -15.06 -14.34
CA HIS A 103 2.52 -16.45 -14.46
C HIS A 103 3.01 -17.02 -15.80
N GLN A 104 3.85 -18.04 -15.74
CA GLN A 104 4.38 -18.73 -16.91
C GLN A 104 4.30 -20.24 -16.67
N LYS A 105 3.39 -20.92 -17.39
CA LYS A 105 3.03 -22.32 -17.14
C LYS A 105 2.65 -22.50 -15.66
N ASN A 106 3.32 -23.39 -14.94
CA ASN A 106 3.06 -23.67 -13.52
C ASN A 106 3.95 -22.86 -12.54
N LYS A 107 4.69 -21.85 -13.03
CA LYS A 107 5.61 -21.06 -12.22
C LYS A 107 5.12 -19.62 -12.08
N LYS A 108 5.42 -19.00 -10.93
CA LYS A 108 5.30 -17.57 -10.71
C LYS A 108 6.71 -16.98 -10.67
N ILE A 109 7.03 -16.14 -11.64
CA ILE A 109 8.35 -15.53 -11.79
C ILE A 109 8.27 -14.11 -11.24
N PRO A 110 9.00 -13.77 -10.16
CA PRO A 110 9.02 -12.42 -9.64
C PRO A 110 9.74 -11.48 -10.60
N HIS A 111 9.16 -10.31 -10.81
CA HIS A 111 9.75 -9.21 -11.55
C HIS A 111 9.84 -8.02 -10.60
N TYR A 112 11.05 -7.50 -10.42
CA TYR A 112 11.27 -6.27 -9.69
C TYR A 112 11.16 -5.10 -10.66
N ILE A 113 10.25 -4.18 -10.37
CA ILE A 113 9.98 -2.99 -11.15
C ILE A 113 10.49 -1.80 -10.36
N PHE A 114 11.45 -1.08 -10.90
CA PHE A 114 12.11 0.03 -10.24
C PHE A 114 12.44 1.14 -11.25
N ASN A 115 12.87 2.28 -10.74
CA ASN A 115 13.41 3.41 -11.49
C ASN A 115 14.66 3.93 -10.79
N ASP A 116 15.47 4.73 -11.47
CA ASP A 116 16.67 5.37 -10.89
C ASP A 116 16.33 6.28 -9.70
N ASN A 117 15.16 6.90 -9.73
CA ASN A 117 14.61 7.67 -8.62
C ASN A 117 13.49 6.91 -7.91
N PRO A 118 13.27 7.17 -6.60
CA PRO A 118 12.15 6.61 -5.87
C PRO A 118 10.80 6.86 -6.56
N ILE A 119 9.96 5.85 -6.55
CA ILE A 119 8.63 5.89 -7.17
C ILE A 119 7.62 6.36 -6.12
N GLY A 120 6.87 7.42 -6.42
CA GLY A 120 5.72 7.83 -5.65
C GLY A 120 4.49 6.99 -5.98
N ILE A 121 3.84 6.43 -4.97
CA ILE A 121 2.62 5.62 -5.09
C ILE A 121 1.51 6.29 -4.28
N GLY A 122 0.37 6.54 -4.92
CA GLY A 122 -0.81 7.08 -4.27
C GLY A 122 -1.40 6.15 -3.23
N THR A 123 -1.73 6.69 -2.07
CA THR A 123 -2.36 5.96 -0.95
C THR A 123 -3.58 6.70 -0.42
N ILE A 124 -4.43 5.99 0.31
CA ILE A 124 -5.46 6.57 1.18
C ILE A 124 -5.22 6.10 2.60
N LEU A 125 -5.50 6.98 3.57
CA LEU A 125 -5.22 6.76 4.98
C LEU A 125 -6.50 6.74 5.82
N SER A 126 -6.45 5.97 6.91
CA SER A 126 -7.49 5.91 7.93
C SER A 126 -6.85 5.77 9.30
N ASP A 127 -7.27 6.58 10.24
CA ASP A 127 -6.97 6.38 11.65
C ASP A 127 -8.12 5.58 12.27
N TRP A 128 -7.76 4.49 12.92
CA TRP A 128 -8.67 3.65 13.66
C TRP A 128 -8.35 3.69 15.14
N ILE A 129 -9.38 3.94 15.95
CA ILE A 129 -9.24 3.91 17.41
C ILE A 129 -9.54 2.50 17.88
N ASN A 130 -8.56 1.84 18.49
CA ASN A 130 -8.76 0.54 19.10
C ASN A 130 -9.72 0.67 20.28
N PRO A 131 -10.91 0.06 20.23
CA PRO A 131 -11.91 0.23 21.30
C PRO A 131 -11.50 -0.40 22.63
N SER A 132 -10.55 -1.33 22.62
CA SER A 132 -10.07 -2.00 23.84
C SER A 132 -8.99 -1.19 24.56
N THR A 133 -8.16 -0.45 23.84
CA THR A 133 -7.00 0.27 24.41
C THR A 133 -7.07 1.79 24.29
N GLY A 134 -7.95 2.31 23.43
CA GLY A 134 -8.00 3.73 23.06
C GLY A 134 -6.85 4.18 22.14
N GLU A 135 -5.96 3.28 21.73
CA GLU A 135 -4.83 3.60 20.84
C GLU A 135 -5.32 4.02 19.45
N ILE A 136 -4.75 5.09 18.90
CA ILE A 136 -4.98 5.51 17.52
C ILE A 136 -3.97 4.81 16.63
N ILE A 137 -4.46 3.96 15.75
CA ILE A 137 -3.64 3.19 14.80
C ILE A 137 -3.84 3.78 13.40
N SER A 138 -2.81 4.44 12.89
CA SER A 138 -2.81 4.94 11.50
C SER A 138 -2.58 3.78 10.53
N THR A 139 -3.43 3.69 9.50
CA THR A 139 -3.39 2.63 8.50
C THR A 139 -3.61 3.17 7.09
N PHE A 140 -3.09 2.47 6.07
CA PHE A 140 -3.23 2.90 4.68
C PHE A 140 -3.52 1.76 3.71
N SER A 141 -4.09 2.10 2.56
CA SER A 141 -4.20 1.25 1.37
C SER A 141 -3.42 1.88 0.21
N ILE A 142 -2.77 1.06 -0.59
CA ILE A 142 -2.22 1.48 -1.88
C ILE A 142 -3.37 1.66 -2.87
N VAL A 143 -3.44 2.83 -3.50
CA VAL A 143 -4.41 3.07 -4.59
C VAL A 143 -3.90 2.39 -5.86
N THR A 144 -4.81 1.72 -6.55
CA THR A 144 -4.51 1.02 -7.81
C THR A 144 -5.44 1.45 -8.92
N HIS A 145 -4.93 1.40 -10.15
CA HIS A 145 -5.69 1.63 -11.38
C HIS A 145 -5.43 0.52 -12.40
N LYS A 146 -6.07 0.58 -13.57
CA LYS A 146 -5.82 -0.37 -14.67
C LYS A 146 -4.35 -0.36 -15.06
N ALA A 147 -3.74 -1.54 -15.17
CA ALA A 147 -2.34 -1.66 -15.55
C ALA A 147 -2.10 -1.17 -16.98
N SER A 148 -0.95 -0.51 -17.21
CA SER A 148 -0.45 -0.20 -18.54
C SER A 148 -0.19 -1.49 -19.35
N ASN A 149 -0.04 -1.37 -20.67
CA ASN A 149 0.23 -2.53 -21.53
C ASN A 149 1.54 -3.25 -21.17
N MET A 150 2.54 -2.52 -20.67
CA MET A 150 3.80 -3.10 -20.18
C MET A 150 3.55 -3.94 -18.94
N LEU A 151 2.88 -3.40 -17.92
CA LEU A 151 2.61 -4.08 -16.66
C LEU A 151 1.62 -5.24 -16.81
N LYS A 152 0.68 -5.18 -17.76
CA LYS A 152 -0.20 -6.32 -18.10
C LYS A 152 0.56 -7.56 -18.55
N ARG A 153 1.70 -7.40 -19.22
CA ARG A 153 2.55 -8.53 -19.67
C ARG A 153 3.22 -9.25 -18.49
N ILE A 154 3.42 -8.55 -17.39
CA ILE A 154 3.98 -9.10 -16.14
C ILE A 154 2.83 -9.56 -15.24
N HIS A 155 1.88 -8.70 -14.94
CA HIS A 155 0.72 -9.01 -14.09
C HIS A 155 -0.36 -9.75 -14.88
N ASN A 156 -0.06 -10.96 -15.31
CA ASN A 156 -0.83 -11.76 -16.25
C ASN A 156 -1.54 -12.97 -15.60
N ASN A 157 -1.81 -12.92 -14.29
CA ASN A 157 -2.50 -14.01 -13.61
C ASN A 157 -3.86 -14.30 -14.29
N PRO A 158 -4.11 -15.51 -14.83
CA PRO A 158 -5.32 -15.85 -15.60
C PRO A 158 -6.61 -15.78 -14.77
N LYS A 159 -6.51 -15.80 -13.44
CA LYS A 159 -7.65 -15.65 -12.53
C LYS A 159 -8.09 -14.18 -12.35
N LEU A 160 -7.31 -13.22 -12.82
CA LEU A 160 -7.64 -11.80 -12.72
C LEU A 160 -8.54 -11.38 -13.88
N LYS A 161 -9.68 -10.78 -13.55
CA LYS A 161 -10.55 -10.16 -14.58
C LYS A 161 -9.86 -8.98 -15.25
N GLU A 162 -9.06 -8.22 -14.49
CA GLU A 162 -8.36 -7.03 -14.98
C GLU A 162 -7.03 -6.87 -14.23
N PRO A 163 -5.89 -6.87 -14.96
CA PRO A 163 -4.60 -6.54 -14.38
C PRO A 163 -4.56 -5.11 -13.85
N ARG A 164 -3.93 -4.94 -12.69
CA ARG A 164 -3.87 -3.64 -12.00
C ARG A 164 -2.41 -3.28 -11.70
N SER A 165 -2.15 -1.98 -11.58
CA SER A 165 -0.89 -1.44 -11.09
C SER A 165 -1.11 -0.43 -9.96
N PRO A 166 -0.09 -0.13 -9.16
CA PRO A 166 -0.13 1.04 -8.28
C PRO A 166 -0.43 2.31 -9.07
N LEU A 167 -1.10 3.27 -8.44
CA LEU A 167 -1.25 4.62 -8.97
C LEU A 167 0.06 5.37 -8.75
N PHE A 168 0.81 5.60 -9.81
CA PHE A 168 2.04 6.40 -9.77
C PHE A 168 1.72 7.89 -9.71
N ILE A 169 2.53 8.64 -8.93
CA ILE A 169 2.42 10.09 -8.71
C ILE A 169 3.67 10.79 -9.25
#